data_fa0223850db7551a0aa0441c62faefa3
#
_entry.id   fa0223850db7551a0aa0441c62faefa3
#
_cell.length_a   1.000
_cell.length_b   1.000
_cell.length_c   1.000
_cell.angle_alpha   90.00
_cell.angle_beta   90.00
_cell.angle_gamma   90.00
#
_symmetry.space_group_name_H-M   'P 1'
#
loop_
_entity.id
_entity.type
_entity.pdbx_description
1 polymer ?
#
loop_
_entity_poly.entity_id
_entity_poly.type
_entity_poly.pdbx_seq_one_letter_code
_entity_poly.pdbx_strand_id
1 'polypeptide(L)'
;KIFIHARGQAVWQNTIRPGHPFGYLDTEMIFDDGTQLLIGFGVDASRCDASDLPAVQRQLDEILPGYSVLAATAHDWLADRFSSGTWAIHRPGWYEHHHAAMQSAEERVVLAGSDIANGWSGFIDGAIESGLRAGAAAARLSA
;
A
#
# COMPACT_ATOMS: atom_id res chain seq x y z
N LYS A 1 1.76 -4.49 3.96
CA LYS A 1 1.79 -3.30 4.82
C LYS A 1 1.49 -3.73 6.24
N ILE A 2 2.32 -3.32 7.20
CA ILE A 2 2.12 -3.58 8.63
C ILE A 2 2.07 -2.25 9.39
N PHE A 3 1.21 -2.17 10.40
CA PHE A 3 1.24 -1.12 11.40
C PHE A 3 1.67 -1.72 12.73
N ILE A 4 2.61 -1.07 13.40
CA ILE A 4 3.16 -1.51 14.68
C ILE A 4 2.99 -0.37 15.69
N HIS A 5 2.18 -0.60 16.71
CA HIS A 5 2.12 0.29 17.87
C HIS A 5 3.25 -0.07 18.82
N ALA A 6 4.15 0.86 19.07
CA ALA A 6 5.36 0.60 19.84
C ALA A 6 5.68 1.73 20.81
N ARG A 7 6.45 1.41 21.84
CA ARG A 7 7.05 2.35 22.79
C ARG A 7 8.56 2.35 22.63
N GLY A 8 9.15 3.52 22.41
CA GLY A 8 10.59 3.71 22.28
C GLY A 8 11.00 5.09 22.76
N GLN A 9 12.31 5.31 22.93
CA GLN A 9 12.82 6.55 23.51
C GLN A 9 13.12 7.66 22.49
N ALA A 10 13.23 7.35 21.22
CA ALA A 10 13.60 8.32 20.18
C ALA A 10 12.49 8.44 19.13
N VAL A 11 12.24 9.66 18.69
CA VAL A 11 11.51 9.89 17.43
C VAL A 11 12.42 9.40 16.32
N TRP A 12 11.98 8.38 15.64
CA TRP A 12 12.76 7.75 14.60
C TRP A 12 12.37 8.28 13.23
N GLN A 13 13.34 8.46 12.37
CA GLN A 13 13.14 8.82 10.97
C GLN A 13 13.18 7.56 10.11
N ASN A 14 12.58 7.61 8.95
CA ASN A 14 12.45 6.48 8.05
C ASN A 14 13.76 5.72 7.80
N THR A 15 13.68 4.40 7.62
CA THR A 15 14.79 3.58 7.16
C THR A 15 14.37 2.67 6.01
N ILE A 16 15.34 2.39 5.14
CA ILE A 16 15.20 1.42 4.06
C ILE A 16 16.22 0.32 4.30
N ARG A 17 15.73 -0.92 4.45
CA ARG A 17 16.57 -2.11 4.65
C ARG A 17 16.18 -3.21 3.66
N PRO A 18 16.77 -3.21 2.45
CA PRO A 18 16.46 -4.22 1.45
C PRO A 18 16.66 -5.64 1.98
N GLY A 19 15.70 -6.52 1.69
CA GLY A 19 15.74 -7.90 2.13
C GLY A 19 15.24 -8.17 3.56
N HIS A 20 14.99 -7.12 4.36
CA HIS A 20 14.33 -7.25 5.64
C HIS A 20 12.80 -7.37 5.44
N PRO A 21 12.04 -8.11 6.30
CA PRO A 21 10.58 -8.14 6.24
C PRO A 21 9.95 -6.75 6.27
N PHE A 22 10.51 -5.81 7.03
CA PHE A 22 10.16 -4.39 6.99
C PHE A 22 11.17 -3.66 6.09
N GLY A 23 11.06 -3.86 4.78
CA GLY A 23 11.99 -3.27 3.80
C GLY A 23 12.03 -1.74 3.85
N TYR A 24 10.94 -1.11 4.24
CA TYR A 24 10.80 0.29 4.60
C TYR A 24 10.01 0.38 5.90
N LEU A 25 10.46 1.21 6.82
CA LEU A 25 9.82 1.48 8.10
C LEU A 25 9.86 2.97 8.39
N ASP A 26 8.75 3.56 8.87
CA ASP A 26 8.63 4.98 9.21
C ASP A 26 7.70 5.18 10.41
N THR A 27 7.80 6.35 11.05
CA THR A 27 6.85 6.77 12.06
C THR A 27 5.68 7.49 11.40
N GLU A 28 4.52 6.88 11.45
CA GLU A 28 3.26 7.44 10.92
C GLU A 28 2.65 8.46 11.88
N MET A 29 2.71 8.16 13.19
CA MET A 29 2.09 8.98 14.22
C MET A 29 2.80 8.81 15.56
N ILE A 30 2.81 9.89 16.35
CA ILE A 30 3.20 9.89 17.75
C ILE A 30 1.96 10.23 18.57
N PHE A 31 1.64 9.41 19.57
CA PHE A 31 0.50 9.60 20.46
C PHE A 31 0.88 10.50 21.65
N ASP A 32 -0.12 11.05 22.33
CA ASP A 32 0.07 11.95 23.47
C ASP A 32 0.80 11.29 24.66
N ASP A 33 0.72 9.96 24.77
CA ASP A 33 1.44 9.18 25.80
C ASP A 33 2.90 8.84 25.41
N GLY A 34 3.36 9.37 24.28
CA GLY A 34 4.70 9.16 23.75
C GLY A 34 4.90 7.82 23.03
N THR A 35 3.86 6.99 22.92
CA THR A 35 3.92 5.80 22.06
C THR A 35 3.85 6.20 20.59
N GLN A 36 4.24 5.30 19.69
CA GLN A 36 4.37 5.57 18.28
C GLN A 36 3.64 4.53 17.45
N LEU A 37 3.00 4.97 16.37
CA LEU A 37 2.54 4.10 15.31
C LEU A 37 3.58 4.08 14.21
N LEU A 38 4.22 2.93 14.02
CA LEU A 38 5.16 2.70 12.93
C LEU A 38 4.42 2.06 11.76
N ILE A 39 4.80 2.44 10.54
CA ILE A 39 4.30 1.85 9.30
C ILE A 39 5.42 1.16 8.55
N GLY A 40 5.24 -0.12 8.23
CA GLY A 40 6.19 -0.92 7.47
C GLY A 40 5.64 -1.31 6.09
N PHE A 41 6.51 -1.22 5.08
CA PHE A 41 6.23 -1.67 3.72
C PHE A 41 7.22 -2.76 3.29
N GLY A 42 6.83 -3.51 2.26
CA GLY A 42 7.65 -4.61 1.76
C GLY A 42 7.61 -5.84 2.67
N VAL A 43 6.60 -5.91 3.54
CA VAL A 43 6.39 -7.05 4.43
C VAL A 43 6.03 -8.27 3.60
N ASP A 44 6.82 -9.32 3.75
CA ASP A 44 6.50 -10.65 3.26
C ASP A 44 5.73 -11.38 4.37
N ALA A 45 4.44 -11.61 4.16
CA ALA A 45 3.56 -12.23 5.14
C ALA A 45 4.04 -13.64 5.53
N SER A 46 4.77 -14.34 4.65
CA SER A 46 5.37 -15.64 4.96
C SER A 46 6.52 -15.54 5.97
N ARG A 47 7.10 -14.36 6.15
CA ARG A 47 8.27 -14.10 7.02
C ARG A 47 7.93 -13.34 8.29
N CYS A 48 6.76 -12.70 8.36
CA CYS A 48 6.33 -11.94 9.54
C CYS A 48 4.80 -11.93 9.64
N ASP A 49 4.27 -12.76 10.51
CA ASP A 49 2.86 -12.72 10.90
C ASP A 49 2.67 -11.61 11.95
N ALA A 50 1.82 -10.63 11.63
CA ALA A 50 1.52 -9.53 12.55
C ALA A 50 0.79 -9.97 13.83
N SER A 51 0.18 -11.14 13.86
CA SER A 51 -0.46 -11.72 15.06
C SER A 51 0.57 -12.35 16.02
N ASP A 52 1.77 -12.70 15.55
CA ASP A 52 2.89 -13.17 16.39
C ASP A 52 3.71 -11.97 16.87
N LEU A 53 3.24 -11.28 17.93
CA LEU A 53 3.94 -10.12 18.49
C LEU A 53 5.41 -10.41 18.87
N PRO A 54 5.77 -11.57 19.44
CA PRO A 54 7.17 -11.93 19.63
C PRO A 54 8.00 -11.97 18.34
N ALA A 55 7.43 -12.44 17.23
CA ALA A 55 8.13 -12.40 15.94
C ALA A 55 8.28 -10.97 15.43
N VAL A 56 7.22 -10.14 15.52
CA VAL A 56 7.29 -8.72 15.18
C VAL A 56 8.34 -8.00 16.01
N GLN A 57 8.41 -8.27 17.32
CA GLN A 57 9.42 -7.70 18.22
C GLN A 57 10.85 -8.05 17.76
N ARG A 58 11.12 -9.33 17.50
CA ARG A 58 12.46 -9.75 17.00
C ARG A 58 12.85 -9.03 15.71
N GLN A 59 11.92 -8.89 14.77
CA GLN A 59 12.16 -8.18 13.53
C GLN A 59 12.40 -6.68 13.76
N LEU A 60 11.65 -6.08 14.70
CA LEU A 60 11.82 -4.67 15.03
C LEU A 60 13.16 -4.41 15.72
N ASP A 61 13.60 -5.28 16.62
CA ASP A 61 14.87 -5.17 17.34
C ASP A 61 16.10 -5.11 16.41
N GLU A 62 15.99 -5.75 15.23
CA GLU A 62 17.06 -5.69 14.22
C GLU A 62 17.23 -4.30 13.59
N ILE A 63 16.18 -3.47 13.64
CA ILE A 63 16.17 -2.12 13.03
C ILE A 63 16.18 -1.04 14.09
N LEU A 64 15.35 -1.20 15.11
CA LEU A 64 15.12 -0.24 16.19
C LEU A 64 15.29 -0.91 17.56
N PRO A 65 16.53 -1.21 17.97
CA PRO A 65 16.77 -1.77 19.30
C PRO A 65 16.28 -0.82 20.39
N GLY A 66 15.61 -1.39 21.40
CA GLY A 66 15.06 -0.64 22.53
C GLY A 66 13.64 -0.14 22.34
N TYR A 67 12.97 -0.49 21.22
CA TYR A 67 11.55 -0.35 21.09
C TYR A 67 10.81 -1.59 21.62
N SER A 68 9.65 -1.39 22.23
CA SER A 68 8.77 -2.47 22.68
C SER A 68 7.49 -2.45 21.86
N VAL A 69 7.19 -3.56 21.21
CA VAL A 69 5.93 -3.74 20.46
C VAL A 69 4.77 -3.90 21.45
N LEU A 70 3.75 -3.09 21.30
CA LEU A 70 2.52 -3.12 22.11
C LEU A 70 1.39 -3.85 21.36
N ALA A 71 1.29 -3.60 20.04
CA ALA A 71 0.33 -4.23 19.15
C ALA A 71 0.85 -4.18 17.72
N ALA A 72 0.36 -5.08 16.87
CA ALA A 72 0.62 -5.02 15.44
C ALA A 72 -0.60 -5.48 14.65
N THR A 73 -0.76 -4.96 13.44
CA THR A 73 -1.78 -5.39 12.50
C THR A 73 -1.25 -5.28 11.06
N ALA A 74 -1.67 -6.20 10.21
CA ALA A 74 -1.33 -6.20 8.80
C ALA A 74 -2.49 -6.75 7.97
N HIS A 75 -2.45 -6.46 6.67
CA HIS A 75 -3.31 -7.10 5.69
C HIS A 75 -2.45 -7.62 4.54
N ASP A 76 -2.66 -8.87 4.18
CA ASP A 76 -1.99 -9.51 3.04
C ASP A 76 -2.76 -9.20 1.75
N TRP A 77 -2.42 -8.08 1.11
CA TRP A 77 -3.02 -7.65 -0.15
C TRP A 77 -2.74 -8.60 -1.33
N LEU A 78 -1.66 -9.39 -1.25
CA LEU A 78 -1.33 -10.36 -2.29
C LEU A 78 -2.26 -11.58 -2.24
N ALA A 79 -2.59 -12.04 -1.04
CA ALA A 79 -3.52 -13.15 -0.82
C ALA A 79 -5.00 -12.73 -0.90
N ASP A 80 -5.29 -11.43 -0.82
CA ASP A 80 -6.64 -10.91 -0.94
C ASP A 80 -7.18 -11.14 -2.35
N ARG A 81 -8.30 -11.90 -2.46
CA ARG A 81 -8.84 -12.35 -3.77
C ARG A 81 -9.33 -11.19 -4.65
N PHE A 82 -9.66 -10.04 -4.07
CA PHE A 82 -10.16 -8.88 -4.81
C PHE A 82 -9.07 -7.89 -5.17
N SER A 83 -7.93 -7.93 -4.48
CA SER A 83 -6.78 -7.06 -4.72
C SER A 83 -5.68 -7.77 -5.50
N SER A 84 -5.30 -8.97 -5.07
CA SER A 84 -4.24 -9.81 -5.68
C SER A 84 -2.92 -9.04 -5.92
N GLY A 85 -2.69 -7.99 -5.15
CA GLY A 85 -1.53 -7.11 -5.29
C GLY A 85 -1.66 -5.82 -4.50
N THR A 86 -0.64 -4.99 -4.60
CA THR A 86 -0.58 -3.68 -3.93
C THR A 86 -0.65 -2.55 -4.95
N TRP A 87 0.47 -2.21 -5.59
CA TRP A 87 0.53 -1.22 -6.66
C TRP A 87 0.65 -1.88 -8.02
N ALA A 88 -0.03 -1.33 -9.00
CA ALA A 88 0.20 -1.72 -10.38
C ALA A 88 1.60 -1.23 -10.81
N ILE A 89 2.45 -2.16 -11.21
CA ILE A 89 3.76 -1.89 -11.78
C ILE A 89 3.70 -2.28 -13.26
N HIS A 90 3.55 -1.29 -14.10
CA HIS A 90 3.45 -1.50 -15.53
C HIS A 90 4.81 -1.83 -16.14
N ARG A 91 4.84 -2.84 -17.02
CA ARG A 91 6.04 -3.17 -17.80
C ARG A 91 6.32 -2.10 -18.86
N PRO A 92 7.57 -1.96 -19.33
CA PRO A 92 7.89 -1.12 -20.48
C PRO A 92 6.95 -1.42 -21.66
N GLY A 93 6.45 -0.37 -22.32
CA GLY A 93 5.51 -0.48 -23.43
C GLY A 93 4.03 -0.64 -23.07
N TRP A 94 3.70 -0.82 -21.78
CA TRP A 94 2.29 -0.99 -21.36
C TRP A 94 1.43 0.22 -21.71
N TYR A 95 1.91 1.42 -21.45
CA TYR A 95 1.17 2.65 -21.75
C TYR A 95 0.93 2.82 -23.25
N GLU A 96 1.90 2.44 -24.06
CA GLU A 96 1.82 2.55 -25.51
C GLU A 96 0.81 1.54 -26.10
N HIS A 97 0.78 0.32 -25.57
CA HIS A 97 0.03 -0.77 -26.19
C HIS A 97 -1.29 -1.10 -25.52
N HIS A 98 -1.48 -0.77 -24.24
CA HIS A 98 -2.64 -1.25 -23.47
C HIS A 98 -3.43 -0.15 -22.78
N HIS A 99 -2.83 0.99 -22.44
CA HIS A 99 -3.46 2.01 -21.61
C HIS A 99 -4.76 2.55 -22.24
N ALA A 100 -4.74 2.89 -23.52
CA ALA A 100 -5.91 3.40 -24.23
C ALA A 100 -7.04 2.37 -24.28
N ALA A 101 -6.71 1.09 -24.48
CA ALA A 101 -7.69 0.01 -24.47
C ALA A 101 -8.36 -0.17 -23.11
N MET A 102 -7.57 -0.07 -22.03
CA MET A 102 -8.10 -0.15 -20.65
C MET A 102 -9.01 1.03 -20.29
N GLN A 103 -8.88 2.16 -20.96
CA GLN A 103 -9.72 3.34 -20.75
C GLN A 103 -10.96 3.36 -21.64
N SER A 104 -11.01 2.54 -22.69
CA SER A 104 -12.18 2.45 -23.57
C SER A 104 -13.30 1.67 -22.90
N ALA A 105 -14.54 2.05 -23.24
CA ALA A 105 -15.69 1.24 -22.89
C ALA A 105 -15.72 -0.01 -23.77
N GLU A 106 -15.96 -1.16 -23.16
CA GLU A 106 -16.20 -2.42 -23.88
C GLU A 106 -17.64 -2.84 -23.66
N GLU A 107 -18.45 -2.80 -24.72
CA GLU A 107 -19.89 -3.00 -24.69
C GLU A 107 -20.57 -2.09 -23.63
N ARG A 108 -20.91 -2.65 -22.46
CA ARG A 108 -21.55 -1.96 -21.35
C ARG A 108 -20.66 -1.85 -20.10
N VAL A 109 -19.38 -2.16 -20.23
CA VAL A 109 -18.42 -2.12 -19.13
C VAL A 109 -17.45 -0.95 -19.32
N VAL A 110 -17.26 -0.18 -18.27
CA VAL A 110 -16.28 0.90 -18.22
C VAL A 110 -15.37 0.68 -17.01
N LEU A 111 -14.07 0.66 -17.24
CA LEU A 111 -13.10 0.52 -16.18
C LEU A 111 -12.70 1.89 -15.60
N ALA A 112 -12.55 1.93 -14.28
CA ALA A 112 -12.05 3.09 -13.55
C ALA A 112 -11.10 2.66 -12.44
N GLY A 113 -10.13 3.50 -12.14
CA GLY A 113 -9.16 3.28 -11.07
C GLY A 113 -7.92 4.12 -11.29
N SER A 114 -7.14 4.33 -10.23
CA SER A 114 -5.91 5.10 -10.29
C SER A 114 -4.88 4.52 -11.26
N ASP A 115 -4.84 3.21 -11.39
CA ASP A 115 -3.82 2.50 -12.16
C ASP A 115 -3.93 2.74 -13.68
N ILE A 116 -5.12 3.16 -14.14
CA ILE A 116 -5.40 3.48 -15.55
C ILE A 116 -5.68 4.97 -15.79
N ALA A 117 -5.31 5.83 -14.84
CA ALA A 117 -5.44 7.27 -15.00
C ALA A 117 -4.43 7.84 -16.02
N ASN A 118 -4.75 8.98 -16.65
CA ASN A 118 -3.84 9.64 -17.57
C ASN A 118 -2.67 10.33 -16.87
N GLY A 119 -2.92 10.81 -15.65
CA GLY A 119 -1.91 11.39 -14.78
C GLY A 119 -2.08 10.93 -13.35
N TRP A 120 -1.03 11.02 -12.55
CA TRP A 120 -1.04 10.61 -11.14
C TRP A 120 -1.51 9.16 -10.93
N SER A 121 -1.07 8.26 -11.83
CA SER A 121 -1.36 6.83 -11.72
C SER A 121 -0.93 6.28 -10.37
N GLY A 122 -1.80 5.52 -9.72
CA GLY A 122 -1.58 4.99 -8.37
C GLY A 122 -1.91 5.95 -7.22
N PHE A 123 -2.33 7.18 -7.50
CA PHE A 123 -2.68 8.20 -6.50
C PHE A 123 -4.18 8.52 -6.50
N ILE A 124 -4.64 9.19 -5.44
CA ILE A 124 -6.04 9.59 -5.28
C ILE A 124 -6.50 10.51 -6.41
N ASP A 125 -5.67 11.46 -6.82
CA ASP A 125 -5.97 12.38 -7.93
C ASP A 125 -6.22 11.61 -9.23
N GLY A 126 -5.40 10.59 -9.52
CA GLY A 126 -5.62 9.71 -10.67
C GLY A 126 -6.92 8.90 -10.56
N ALA A 127 -7.27 8.43 -9.36
CA ALA A 127 -8.55 7.75 -9.15
C ALA A 127 -9.74 8.67 -9.44
N ILE A 128 -9.68 9.93 -9.01
CA ILE A 128 -10.73 10.94 -9.26
C ILE A 128 -10.84 11.22 -10.77
N GLU A 129 -9.73 11.50 -11.46
CA GLU A 129 -9.70 11.71 -12.91
C GLU A 129 -10.35 10.53 -13.65
N SER A 130 -9.89 9.33 -13.38
CA SER A 130 -10.37 8.11 -14.00
C SER A 130 -11.87 7.86 -13.74
N GLY A 131 -12.32 8.13 -12.50
CA GLY A 131 -13.73 8.04 -12.12
C GLY A 131 -14.64 9.02 -12.87
N LEU A 132 -14.21 10.28 -13.00
CA LEU A 132 -14.96 11.29 -13.77
C LEU A 132 -15.07 10.91 -15.25
N ARG A 133 -13.98 10.45 -15.85
CA ARG A 133 -13.95 9.98 -17.23
C ARG A 133 -14.89 8.77 -17.43
N ALA A 134 -14.79 7.78 -16.56
CA ALA A 134 -15.62 6.58 -16.62
C ALA A 134 -17.10 6.88 -16.40
N GLY A 135 -17.44 7.75 -15.46
CA GLY A 135 -18.82 8.18 -15.21
C GLY A 135 -19.44 8.86 -16.42
N ALA A 136 -18.68 9.77 -17.08
CA ALA A 136 -19.14 10.40 -18.32
C ALA A 136 -19.31 9.40 -19.48
N ALA A 137 -18.45 8.37 -19.56
CA ALA A 137 -18.60 7.29 -20.55
C ALA A 137 -19.84 6.42 -20.25
N ALA A 138 -20.04 6.02 -19.01
CA ALA A 138 -21.20 5.21 -18.59
C ALA A 138 -22.54 5.93 -18.85
N ALA A 139 -22.61 7.24 -18.59
CA ALA A 139 -23.80 8.03 -18.88
C ALA A 139 -24.18 8.01 -20.38
N ARG A 140 -23.20 8.03 -21.28
CA ARG A 140 -23.44 7.92 -22.74
C ARG A 140 -23.91 6.54 -23.17
N LEU A 141 -23.50 5.47 -22.47
CA LEU A 141 -23.96 4.10 -22.77
C LEU A 141 -25.39 3.82 -22.29
N SER A 142 -25.91 4.66 -21.40
CA SER A 142 -27.25 4.50 -20.82
C SER A 142 -28.33 5.33 -21.54
N ALA A 143 -27.91 6.19 -22.47
CA ALA A 143 -28.80 7.05 -23.28
C ALA A 143 -29.21 6.38 -24.57
#